data_31d37fdeb35dc2b13e0da5d7e3860214
#
_entry.id   31d37fdeb35dc2b13e0da5d7e3860214
#
_cell.length_a   1.000
_cell.length_b   1.000
_cell.length_c   1.000
_cell.angle_alpha   90.00
_cell.angle_beta   90.00
_cell.angle_gamma   90.00
#
_symmetry.space_group_name_H-M   'P 1'
#
loop_
_entity.id
_entity.type
_entity.pdbx_description
1 polymer ?
#
loop_
_entity_poly.entity_id
_entity_poly.type
_entity_poly.pdbx_seq_one_letter_code
_entity_poly.pdbx_strand_id
1 'polypeptide(L)'
;MITLDLAFSPAAADLIDAADGEGTRSRLQQASDWECELKAWIEALRQDLNNQCPEVVRSCDSVSLGVSLLDDTSITELNKRWRQKPTATDVLSFAALESEMPMGDCQELELGDIVVSVPTARRQALEQEHGLERELRWLVSHGLLHLLGWDHPDEDSLAAMLQKQEHLLGMGGNVRSRGEINCESADEVTAEP
;
A
#
# COMPACT_ATOMS: atom_id res chain seq x y z
N MET A 1 4.80 -17.07 7.15
CA MET A 1 5.14 -15.91 6.26
C MET A 1 4.08 -15.88 5.19
N ILE A 2 3.44 -14.72 4.95
CA ILE A 2 2.39 -14.59 3.96
C ILE A 2 2.97 -14.46 2.56
N THR A 3 2.27 -14.97 1.55
CA THR A 3 2.53 -14.66 0.14
C THR A 3 1.72 -13.44 -0.25
N LEU A 4 2.33 -12.49 -0.96
CA LEU A 4 1.66 -11.31 -1.50
C LEU A 4 1.68 -11.38 -3.03
N ASP A 5 0.52 -11.32 -3.66
CA ASP A 5 0.35 -11.05 -5.09
C ASP A 5 0.01 -9.57 -5.27
N LEU A 6 0.92 -8.81 -5.87
CA LEU A 6 0.79 -7.36 -6.07
C LEU A 6 0.51 -7.02 -7.53
N ALA A 7 -0.70 -6.56 -7.83
CA ALA A 7 -1.03 -5.91 -9.10
C ALA A 7 -0.56 -4.46 -9.07
N PHE A 8 0.57 -4.14 -9.71
CA PHE A 8 1.12 -2.78 -9.72
C PHE A 8 0.95 -2.09 -11.07
N SER A 9 0.31 -0.92 -11.04
CA SER A 9 0.21 -0.02 -12.20
C SER A 9 1.12 1.20 -11.99
N PRO A 10 2.27 1.28 -12.70
CA PRO A 10 3.25 2.34 -12.51
C PRO A 10 2.73 3.70 -12.98
N ALA A 11 3.35 4.75 -12.49
CA ALA A 11 3.09 6.11 -12.95
C ALA A 11 3.44 6.27 -14.45
N ALA A 12 2.60 6.99 -15.18
CA ALA A 12 2.89 7.36 -16.56
C ALA A 12 4.18 8.21 -16.65
N ALA A 13 4.88 8.14 -17.79
CA ALA A 13 6.20 8.74 -17.93
C ALA A 13 6.22 10.27 -17.72
N ASP A 14 5.12 10.94 -18.03
CA ASP A 14 4.94 12.39 -17.85
C ASP A 14 4.73 12.81 -16.38
N LEU A 15 4.47 11.86 -15.49
CA LEU A 15 4.37 12.09 -14.03
C LEU A 15 5.73 11.99 -13.32
N ILE A 16 6.79 11.57 -14.04
CA ILE A 16 8.12 11.39 -13.47
C ILE A 16 8.93 12.65 -13.73
N ASP A 17 9.38 13.31 -12.67
CA ASP A 17 10.22 14.51 -12.79
C ASP A 17 11.70 14.11 -12.95
N ALA A 18 12.44 14.88 -13.75
CA ALA A 18 13.89 14.73 -13.89
C ALA A 18 14.64 14.92 -12.55
N ALA A 19 14.07 15.71 -11.65
CA ALA A 19 14.59 15.95 -10.30
C ALA A 19 14.28 14.84 -9.30
N ASP A 20 13.40 13.87 -9.64
CA ASP A 20 13.09 12.76 -8.75
C ASP A 20 14.34 11.92 -8.46
N GLY A 21 14.62 11.69 -7.18
CA GLY A 21 15.70 10.81 -6.74
C GLY A 21 15.45 9.35 -7.13
N GLU A 22 16.50 8.52 -7.03
CA GLU A 22 16.44 7.10 -7.39
C GLU A 22 15.33 6.34 -6.63
N GLY A 23 15.21 6.57 -5.32
CA GLY A 23 14.16 5.97 -4.50
C GLY A 23 12.75 6.36 -4.96
N THR A 24 12.51 7.63 -5.30
CA THR A 24 11.23 8.10 -5.83
C THR A 24 10.93 7.45 -7.17
N ARG A 25 11.90 7.40 -8.08
CA ARG A 25 11.71 6.77 -9.41
C ARG A 25 11.42 5.28 -9.28
N SER A 26 12.10 4.58 -8.38
CA SER A 26 11.81 3.17 -8.10
C SER A 26 10.36 2.98 -7.65
N ARG A 27 9.88 3.78 -6.70
CA ARG A 27 8.48 3.76 -6.24
C ARG A 27 7.47 4.07 -7.33
N LEU A 28 7.81 4.96 -8.25
CA LEU A 28 6.91 5.34 -9.35
C LEU A 28 6.82 4.29 -10.45
N GLN A 29 7.84 3.44 -10.64
CA GLN A 29 7.97 2.57 -11.81
C GLN A 29 8.07 1.07 -11.51
N GLN A 30 8.47 0.68 -10.31
CA GLN A 30 8.83 -0.71 -10.01
C GLN A 30 7.95 -1.29 -8.91
N ALA A 31 7.42 -2.49 -9.16
CA ALA A 31 6.61 -3.23 -8.19
C ALA A 31 7.43 -3.73 -6.99
N SER A 32 8.70 -4.09 -7.20
CA SER A 32 9.53 -4.80 -6.21
C SER A 32 9.65 -4.09 -4.87
N ASP A 33 9.82 -2.75 -4.89
CA ASP A 33 9.92 -1.98 -3.65
C ASP A 33 8.59 -1.94 -2.89
N TRP A 34 7.47 -1.88 -3.62
CA TRP A 34 6.14 -1.93 -3.02
C TRP A 34 5.81 -3.31 -2.48
N GLU A 35 6.11 -4.36 -3.24
CA GLU A 35 5.86 -5.74 -2.83
C GLU A 35 6.59 -6.07 -1.53
N CYS A 36 7.89 -5.75 -1.46
CA CYS A 36 8.69 -5.98 -0.26
C CYS A 36 8.14 -5.23 0.95
N GLU A 37 7.79 -3.96 0.80
CA GLU A 37 7.33 -3.12 1.89
C GLU A 37 5.90 -3.47 2.33
N LEU A 38 4.97 -3.66 1.40
CA LEU A 38 3.59 -4.05 1.69
C LEU A 38 3.55 -5.42 2.40
N LYS A 39 4.36 -6.37 1.95
CA LYS A 39 4.50 -7.67 2.62
C LYS A 39 4.97 -7.51 4.06
N ALA A 40 5.98 -6.67 4.32
CA ALA A 40 6.47 -6.41 5.67
C ALA A 40 5.40 -5.73 6.54
N TRP A 41 4.64 -4.77 5.99
CA TRP A 41 3.55 -4.10 6.70
C TRP A 41 2.40 -5.05 7.05
N ILE A 42 1.97 -5.88 6.09
CA ILE A 42 0.91 -6.87 6.30
C ILE A 42 1.32 -7.87 7.38
N GLU A 43 2.56 -8.39 7.32
CA GLU A 43 3.08 -9.30 8.35
C GLU A 43 3.09 -8.66 9.76
N ALA A 44 3.51 -7.40 9.86
CA ALA A 44 3.49 -6.68 11.14
C ALA A 44 2.07 -6.48 11.67
N LEU A 45 1.13 -6.13 10.78
CA LEU A 45 -0.27 -5.95 11.14
C LEU A 45 -0.93 -7.27 11.58
N ARG A 46 -0.59 -8.39 10.96
CA ARG A 46 -1.07 -9.73 11.35
C ARG A 46 -0.58 -10.17 12.72
N GLN A 47 0.63 -9.77 13.11
CA GLN A 47 1.26 -10.17 14.38
C GLN A 47 0.88 -9.28 15.55
N ASP A 48 0.32 -8.12 15.31
CA ASP A 48 -0.08 -7.18 16.34
C ASP A 48 -1.38 -7.62 17.01
N LEU A 49 -1.27 -8.17 18.24
CA LEU A 49 -2.40 -8.70 19.01
C LEU A 49 -3.40 -7.64 19.48
N ASN A 50 -3.00 -6.37 19.51
CA ASN A 50 -3.88 -5.23 19.87
C ASN A 50 -4.53 -4.59 18.65
N ASN A 51 -4.45 -5.25 17.50
CA ASN A 51 -4.76 -4.70 16.21
C ASN A 51 -6.18 -5.08 15.75
N GLN A 52 -6.75 -4.20 14.96
CA GLN A 52 -8.02 -4.40 14.25
C GLN A 52 -7.86 -5.23 12.96
N CYS A 53 -6.73 -5.95 12.79
CA CYS A 53 -6.55 -6.81 11.62
C CYS A 53 -7.60 -7.93 11.60
N PRO A 54 -8.38 -8.05 10.51
CA PRO A 54 -9.42 -9.06 10.41
C PRO A 54 -8.86 -10.49 10.57
N GLU A 55 -9.62 -11.35 11.24
CA GLU A 55 -9.18 -12.74 11.48
C GLU A 55 -8.92 -13.50 10.19
N VAL A 56 -9.70 -13.25 9.14
CA VAL A 56 -9.52 -13.84 7.82
C VAL A 56 -8.13 -13.48 7.23
N VAL A 57 -7.64 -12.25 7.44
CA VAL A 57 -6.31 -11.83 7.00
C VAL A 57 -5.22 -12.50 7.84
N ARG A 58 -5.46 -12.70 9.15
CA ARG A 58 -4.50 -13.39 10.04
C ARG A 58 -4.32 -14.86 9.70
N SER A 59 -5.39 -15.52 9.29
CA SER A 59 -5.41 -16.96 9.00
C SER A 59 -5.04 -17.32 7.56
N CYS A 60 -5.06 -16.35 6.62
CA CYS A 60 -4.77 -16.58 5.22
C CYS A 60 -3.28 -16.85 4.94
N ASP A 61 -2.99 -17.73 3.97
CA ASP A 61 -1.64 -18.01 3.49
C ASP A 61 -1.17 -17.04 2.41
N SER A 62 -2.11 -16.54 1.62
CA SER A 62 -1.86 -15.64 0.50
C SER A 62 -2.86 -14.47 0.49
N VAL A 63 -2.39 -13.28 0.16
CA VAL A 63 -3.22 -12.11 -0.09
C VAL A 63 -2.88 -11.50 -1.43
N SER A 64 -3.87 -10.90 -2.09
CA SER A 64 -3.67 -10.08 -3.28
C SER A 64 -4.17 -8.65 -3.04
N LEU A 65 -3.49 -7.66 -3.62
CA LEU A 65 -3.95 -6.27 -3.65
C LEU A 65 -3.40 -5.52 -4.87
N GLY A 66 -4.09 -4.45 -5.26
CA GLY A 66 -3.67 -3.55 -6.32
C GLY A 66 -3.12 -2.24 -5.78
N VAL A 67 -2.06 -1.70 -6.44
CA VAL A 67 -1.58 -0.33 -6.24
C VAL A 67 -1.46 0.34 -7.60
N SER A 68 -2.17 1.44 -7.80
CA SER A 68 -2.16 2.20 -9.06
C SER A 68 -1.75 3.65 -8.83
N LEU A 69 -0.80 4.14 -9.63
CA LEU A 69 -0.29 5.51 -9.57
C LEU A 69 -0.81 6.29 -10.77
N LEU A 70 -1.73 7.22 -10.53
CA LEU A 70 -2.48 7.94 -11.56
C LEU A 70 -2.18 9.45 -11.55
N ASP A 71 -2.69 10.13 -12.58
CA ASP A 71 -2.81 11.59 -12.61
C ASP A 71 -4.08 12.10 -11.91
N ASP A 72 -4.15 13.44 -11.73
CA ASP A 72 -5.31 14.09 -11.10
C ASP A 72 -6.61 13.91 -11.90
N THR A 73 -6.53 13.81 -13.22
CA THR A 73 -7.71 13.65 -14.08
C THR A 73 -8.33 12.27 -13.89
N SER A 74 -7.50 11.25 -13.96
CA SER A 74 -7.91 9.85 -13.81
C SER A 74 -8.50 9.56 -12.42
N ILE A 75 -7.86 10.06 -11.35
CA ILE A 75 -8.41 9.88 -9.99
C ILE A 75 -9.68 10.70 -9.76
N THR A 76 -9.82 11.87 -10.41
CA THR A 76 -11.06 12.67 -10.37
C THR A 76 -12.24 11.89 -10.96
N GLU A 77 -12.03 11.18 -12.07
CA GLU A 77 -13.08 10.36 -12.68
C GLU A 77 -13.51 9.20 -11.75
N LEU A 78 -12.54 8.55 -11.10
CA LEU A 78 -12.83 7.51 -10.10
C LEU A 78 -13.58 8.09 -8.89
N ASN A 79 -13.12 9.21 -8.35
CA ASN A 79 -13.76 9.87 -7.20
C ASN A 79 -15.19 10.33 -7.52
N LYS A 80 -15.41 10.85 -8.73
CA LYS A 80 -16.75 11.18 -9.22
C LYS A 80 -17.63 9.95 -9.34
N ARG A 81 -17.11 8.86 -9.90
CA ARG A 81 -17.89 7.63 -10.14
C ARG A 81 -18.31 6.94 -8.84
N TRP A 82 -17.40 6.84 -7.88
CA TRP A 82 -17.57 6.02 -6.69
C TRP A 82 -18.00 6.79 -5.45
N ARG A 83 -17.55 8.05 -5.31
CA ARG A 83 -17.86 8.91 -4.14
C ARG A 83 -18.72 10.12 -4.51
N GLN A 84 -19.11 10.30 -5.79
CA GLN A 84 -19.89 11.43 -6.32
C GLN A 84 -19.21 12.79 -6.08
N LYS A 85 -17.88 12.82 -5.94
CA LYS A 85 -17.06 14.02 -5.75
C LYS A 85 -16.23 14.28 -7.00
N PRO A 86 -16.55 15.31 -7.83
CA PRO A 86 -15.82 15.58 -9.07
C PRO A 86 -14.56 16.43 -8.82
N THR A 87 -13.72 16.03 -7.89
CA THR A 87 -12.45 16.69 -7.52
C THR A 87 -11.36 15.64 -7.37
N ALA A 88 -10.13 16.02 -7.70
CA ALA A 88 -8.99 15.17 -7.41
C ALA A 88 -8.86 14.94 -5.89
N THR A 89 -8.43 13.76 -5.52
CA THR A 89 -8.02 13.40 -4.15
C THR A 89 -6.62 12.78 -4.23
N ASP A 90 -5.97 12.67 -3.12
CA ASP A 90 -4.64 12.07 -2.98
C ASP A 90 -4.67 10.55 -3.10
N VAL A 91 -5.59 9.90 -2.37
CA VAL A 91 -5.74 8.44 -2.36
C VAL A 91 -7.20 8.03 -2.37
N LEU A 92 -7.49 6.90 -3.02
CA LEU A 92 -8.74 6.15 -2.95
C LEU A 92 -8.41 4.70 -2.61
N SER A 93 -9.16 4.13 -1.66
CA SER A 93 -9.08 2.72 -1.30
C SER A 93 -10.41 2.04 -1.57
N PHE A 94 -10.36 0.90 -2.25
CA PHE A 94 -11.50 0.08 -2.61
C PHE A 94 -11.35 -1.28 -1.94
N ALA A 95 -11.85 -1.40 -0.70
CA ALA A 95 -11.76 -2.65 0.04
C ALA A 95 -12.62 -3.73 -0.60
N ALA A 96 -12.04 -4.91 -0.82
CA ALA A 96 -12.74 -6.10 -1.30
C ALA A 96 -13.24 -7.00 -0.15
N LEU A 97 -12.74 -6.77 1.09
CA LEU A 97 -13.17 -7.51 2.25
C LEU A 97 -14.62 -7.17 2.61
N GLU A 98 -15.53 -8.10 2.39
CA GLU A 98 -16.90 -8.00 2.88
C GLU A 98 -16.97 -8.45 4.35
N SER A 99 -17.82 -7.78 5.13
CA SER A 99 -17.94 -8.01 6.60
C SER A 99 -18.42 -9.42 6.96
N GLU A 100 -18.87 -10.23 6.00
CA GLU A 100 -19.46 -11.56 6.19
C GLU A 100 -18.79 -12.64 5.33
N MET A 101 -17.46 -12.62 5.20
CA MET A 101 -16.79 -13.76 4.57
C MET A 101 -16.89 -15.01 5.48
N PRO A 102 -17.36 -16.15 4.95
CA PRO A 102 -17.41 -17.39 5.74
C PRO A 102 -16.01 -17.78 6.18
N MET A 103 -15.84 -18.09 7.46
CA MET A 103 -14.62 -18.69 7.97
C MET A 103 -14.44 -20.08 7.32
N GLY A 104 -13.63 -20.14 6.28
CA GLY A 104 -13.20 -21.34 5.59
C GLY A 104 -11.71 -21.28 5.33
N ASP A 105 -11.10 -22.38 4.89
CA ASP A 105 -9.69 -22.39 4.46
C ASP A 105 -9.51 -21.39 3.30
N CYS A 106 -9.13 -20.16 3.65
CA CYS A 106 -8.86 -19.11 2.69
C CYS A 106 -7.43 -19.30 2.16
N GLN A 107 -7.30 -19.87 0.97
CA GLN A 107 -6.00 -20.03 0.33
C GLN A 107 -5.50 -18.70 -0.23
N GLU A 108 -6.39 -17.89 -0.76
CA GLU A 108 -6.07 -16.58 -1.34
C GLU A 108 -7.16 -15.57 -0.99
N LEU A 109 -6.76 -14.40 -0.52
CA LEU A 109 -7.67 -13.34 -0.07
C LEU A 109 -7.37 -12.04 -0.80
N GLU A 110 -8.36 -11.52 -1.54
CA GLU A 110 -8.27 -10.22 -2.16
C GLU A 110 -8.54 -9.12 -1.11
N LEU A 111 -7.58 -8.22 -0.93
CA LEU A 111 -7.73 -7.07 -0.02
C LEU A 111 -8.40 -5.88 -0.71
N GLY A 112 -8.18 -5.73 -2.02
CA GLY A 112 -8.72 -4.64 -2.84
C GLY A 112 -7.65 -3.76 -3.48
N ASP A 113 -8.03 -2.53 -3.85
CA ASP A 113 -7.17 -1.62 -4.61
C ASP A 113 -6.88 -0.32 -3.86
N ILE A 114 -5.65 0.18 -4.02
CA ILE A 114 -5.18 1.49 -3.58
C ILE A 114 -4.82 2.30 -4.81
N VAL A 115 -5.42 3.46 -4.98
CA VAL A 115 -5.16 4.35 -6.11
C VAL A 115 -4.65 5.69 -5.59
N VAL A 116 -3.47 6.12 -6.04
CA VAL A 116 -2.81 7.36 -5.58
C VAL A 116 -2.64 8.33 -6.73
N SER A 117 -2.96 9.61 -6.50
CA SER A 117 -2.62 10.70 -7.41
C SER A 117 -1.19 11.15 -7.18
N VAL A 118 -0.29 10.93 -8.16
CA VAL A 118 1.11 11.37 -8.08
C VAL A 118 1.22 12.91 -8.05
N PRO A 119 0.48 13.69 -8.88
CA PRO A 119 0.55 15.15 -8.81
C PRO A 119 0.05 15.71 -7.47
N THR A 120 -1.03 15.15 -6.90
CA THR A 120 -1.52 15.57 -5.58
C THR A 120 -0.52 15.19 -4.48
N ALA A 121 0.01 13.97 -4.48
CA ALA A 121 1.04 13.55 -3.54
C ALA A 121 2.28 14.45 -3.61
N ARG A 122 2.71 14.87 -4.80
CA ARG A 122 3.84 15.78 -4.98
C ARG A 122 3.59 17.17 -4.38
N ARG A 123 2.36 17.70 -4.51
CA ARG A 123 1.99 18.98 -3.87
C ARG A 123 2.01 18.86 -2.35
N GLN A 124 1.41 17.80 -1.80
CA GLN A 124 1.39 17.54 -0.35
C GLN A 124 2.80 17.35 0.22
N ALA A 125 3.67 16.60 -0.48
CA ALA A 125 5.06 16.42 -0.09
C ALA A 125 5.79 17.77 0.06
N LEU A 126 5.58 18.70 -0.89
CA LEU A 126 6.14 20.06 -0.83
C LEU A 126 5.57 20.88 0.33
N GLU A 127 4.25 20.81 0.56
CA GLU A 127 3.58 21.51 1.67
C GLU A 127 4.04 21.02 3.05
N GLN A 128 4.33 19.71 3.14
CA GLN A 128 4.81 19.04 4.36
C GLN A 128 6.33 19.02 4.49
N GLU A 129 7.06 19.70 3.60
CA GLU A 129 8.52 19.81 3.60
C GLU A 129 9.27 18.46 3.62
N HIS A 130 8.73 17.45 2.94
CA HIS A 130 9.39 16.15 2.79
C HIS A 130 9.40 15.64 1.33
N GLY A 131 10.06 14.50 1.08
CA GLY A 131 10.19 13.95 -0.26
C GLY A 131 8.94 13.21 -0.72
N LEU A 132 8.70 13.19 -2.06
CA LEU A 132 7.58 12.46 -2.68
C LEU A 132 7.58 10.96 -2.33
N GLU A 133 8.76 10.34 -2.21
CA GLU A 133 8.85 8.93 -1.78
C GLU A 133 8.17 8.70 -0.42
N ARG A 134 8.39 9.60 0.55
CA ARG A 134 7.76 9.52 1.87
C ARG A 134 6.25 9.70 1.77
N GLU A 135 5.79 10.65 0.96
CA GLU A 135 4.37 10.91 0.77
C GLU A 135 3.66 9.73 0.13
N LEU A 136 4.22 9.15 -0.92
CA LEU A 136 3.66 7.95 -1.57
C LEU A 136 3.53 6.79 -0.57
N ARG A 137 4.55 6.57 0.26
CA ARG A 137 4.51 5.54 1.32
C ARG A 137 3.44 5.84 2.36
N TRP A 138 3.29 7.13 2.73
CA TRP A 138 2.25 7.59 3.65
C TRP A 138 0.85 7.29 3.10
N LEU A 139 0.56 7.67 1.86
CA LEU A 139 -0.74 7.46 1.22
C LEU A 139 -1.05 5.97 1.02
N VAL A 140 -0.07 5.18 0.59
CA VAL A 140 -0.25 3.72 0.40
C VAL A 140 -0.46 3.01 1.74
N SER A 141 0.27 3.37 2.79
CA SER A 141 0.05 2.80 4.14
C SER A 141 -1.33 3.16 4.70
N HIS A 142 -1.80 4.39 4.47
CA HIS A 142 -3.15 4.82 4.81
C HIS A 142 -4.21 3.98 4.08
N GLY A 143 -4.05 3.83 2.78
CA GLY A 143 -4.91 3.00 1.95
C GLY A 143 -4.95 1.55 2.41
N LEU A 144 -3.79 0.97 2.73
CA LEU A 144 -3.71 -0.40 3.25
C LEU A 144 -4.49 -0.58 4.55
N LEU A 145 -4.41 0.37 5.48
CA LEU A 145 -5.19 0.31 6.72
C LEU A 145 -6.69 0.32 6.43
N HIS A 146 -7.15 1.16 5.49
CA HIS A 146 -8.55 1.14 5.06
C HIS A 146 -8.96 -0.19 4.42
N LEU A 147 -8.12 -0.81 3.59
CA LEU A 147 -8.40 -2.15 3.04
C LEU A 147 -8.57 -3.20 4.15
N LEU A 148 -7.90 -3.02 5.28
CA LEU A 148 -7.98 -3.89 6.45
C LEU A 148 -9.10 -3.51 7.43
N GLY A 149 -9.99 -2.58 7.04
CA GLY A 149 -11.16 -2.19 7.81
C GLY A 149 -10.93 -1.11 8.87
N TRP A 150 -9.76 -0.46 8.87
CA TRP A 150 -9.56 0.73 9.69
C TRP A 150 -10.39 1.89 9.15
N ASP A 151 -11.03 2.62 10.06
CA ASP A 151 -11.76 3.85 9.75
C ASP A 151 -11.48 4.89 10.85
N HIS A 152 -11.69 6.17 10.53
CA HIS A 152 -11.41 7.28 11.43
C HIS A 152 -12.57 8.28 11.53
N PRO A 153 -13.75 7.84 12.04
CA PRO A 153 -14.93 8.69 12.16
C PRO A 153 -14.80 9.79 13.22
N ASP A 154 -13.82 9.67 14.13
CA ASP A 154 -13.55 10.60 15.21
C ASP A 154 -12.04 10.84 15.40
N GLU A 155 -11.69 11.81 16.28
CA GLU A 155 -10.30 12.20 16.53
C GLU A 155 -9.46 11.08 17.17
N ASP A 156 -10.04 10.27 18.04
CA ASP A 156 -9.34 9.19 18.74
C ASP A 156 -8.97 8.05 17.76
N SER A 157 -9.90 7.66 16.89
CA SER A 157 -9.67 6.65 15.85
C SER A 157 -8.67 7.17 14.80
N LEU A 158 -8.74 8.46 14.44
CA LEU A 158 -7.75 9.08 13.57
C LEU A 158 -6.35 9.04 14.21
N ALA A 159 -6.21 9.43 15.47
CA ALA A 159 -4.93 9.41 16.18
C ALA A 159 -4.34 7.99 16.24
N ALA A 160 -5.17 6.98 16.52
CA ALA A 160 -4.74 5.58 16.53
C ALA A 160 -4.26 5.11 15.14
N MET A 161 -4.97 5.49 14.08
CA MET A 161 -4.60 5.16 12.69
C MET A 161 -3.29 5.84 12.29
N LEU A 162 -3.12 7.13 12.59
CA LEU A 162 -1.88 7.87 12.32
C LEU A 162 -0.69 7.28 13.06
N GLN A 163 -0.86 6.90 14.34
CA GLN A 163 0.19 6.22 15.09
C GLN A 163 0.59 4.88 14.44
N LYS A 164 -0.38 4.14 13.93
CA LYS A 164 -0.12 2.88 13.23
C LYS A 164 0.64 3.12 11.93
N GLN A 165 0.26 4.14 11.14
CA GLN A 165 0.99 4.53 9.92
C GLN A 165 2.46 4.89 10.22
N GLU A 166 2.72 5.72 11.23
CA GLU A 166 4.10 6.06 11.61
C GLU A 166 4.91 4.82 12.00
N HIS A 167 4.29 3.86 12.69
CA HIS A 167 4.95 2.60 13.02
C HIS A 167 5.35 1.81 11.74
N LEU A 168 4.43 1.66 10.79
CA LEU A 168 4.69 0.96 9.52
C LEU A 168 5.80 1.65 8.72
N LEU A 169 5.74 2.98 8.61
CA LEU A 169 6.76 3.77 7.90
C LEU A 169 8.14 3.67 8.55
N GLY A 170 8.20 3.60 9.88
CA GLY A 170 9.45 3.41 10.62
C GLY A 170 10.11 2.05 10.34
N MET A 171 9.36 1.01 10.02
CA MET A 171 9.89 -0.30 9.64
C MET A 171 10.67 -0.25 8.32
N GLY A 172 10.15 0.46 7.32
CA GLY A 172 10.79 0.60 6.00
C GLY A 172 12.11 1.37 6.01
N GLY A 173 12.29 2.33 6.93
CA GLY A 173 13.54 3.06 7.12
C GLY A 173 14.71 2.16 7.60
N ASN A 174 14.43 1.04 8.25
CA ASN A 174 15.43 0.09 8.73
C ASN A 174 15.89 -0.94 7.67
N VAL A 175 15.13 -1.10 6.57
CA VAL A 175 15.46 -2.08 5.51
C VAL A 175 16.65 -1.60 4.67
N ARG A 176 16.82 -0.29 4.49
CA ARG A 176 17.96 0.28 3.73
C ARG A 176 19.27 0.42 4.53
N SER A 177 19.22 0.38 5.87
CA SER A 177 20.40 0.50 6.74
C SER A 177 21.00 -0.83 7.20
N ARG A 178 20.34 -1.96 6.93
CA ARG A 178 20.89 -3.31 7.09
C ARG A 178 21.04 -3.90 5.71
N GLY A 179 22.29 -3.94 5.20
CA GLY A 179 22.61 -4.56 3.94
C GLY A 179 21.98 -5.93 3.80
N GLU A 180 21.43 -6.17 2.60
CA GLU A 180 20.96 -7.46 2.10
C GLU A 180 19.86 -8.15 2.92
N ILE A 181 18.62 -7.70 2.76
CA ILE A 181 17.50 -8.65 2.82
C ILE A 181 17.30 -9.10 1.38
N ASN A 182 17.90 -10.25 1.03
CA ASN A 182 17.60 -10.99 -0.18
C ASN A 182 16.10 -11.28 -0.18
N CYS A 183 15.36 -10.58 -1.02
CA CYS A 183 14.09 -11.05 -1.52
C CYS A 183 14.44 -12.10 -2.59
N GLU A 184 14.84 -13.32 -2.15
CA GLU A 184 15.05 -14.45 -3.05
C GLU A 184 13.69 -14.83 -3.61
N SER A 185 13.49 -14.51 -4.90
CA SER A 185 12.48 -15.13 -5.74
C SER A 185 12.71 -16.66 -5.68
N ALA A 186 11.71 -17.38 -5.20
CA ALA A 186 11.69 -18.83 -5.23
C ALA A 186 11.44 -19.32 -6.69
N ASP A 187 12.48 -19.30 -7.51
CA ASP A 187 12.51 -19.95 -8.80
C ASP A 187 13.91 -20.51 -9.02
N GLU A 188 14.16 -21.72 -8.51
CA GLU A 188 15.05 -22.70 -9.16
C GLU A 188 14.87 -24.06 -8.50
N VAL A 189 13.85 -24.80 -8.93
CA VAL A 189 13.87 -26.25 -8.82
C VAL A 189 14.49 -26.77 -10.11
N THR A 190 15.80 -26.92 -10.12
CA THR A 190 16.49 -27.72 -11.12
C THR A 190 16.11 -29.17 -10.96
N ALA A 191 15.41 -29.69 -11.95
CA ALA A 191 15.33 -31.12 -12.21
C ALA A 191 16.67 -31.57 -12.84
N GLU A 192 17.33 -32.52 -12.24
CA GLU A 192 18.33 -33.38 -12.91
C GLU A 192 18.11 -34.82 -12.55
N PRO A 193 18.66 -35.74 -13.35
CA PRO A 193 17.95 -36.68 -14.23
C PRO A 193 17.70 -38.05 -13.57
#